data_c9ca711a0027300ef4799e9ec2821d9b
#
_entry.id   c9ca711a0027300ef4799e9ec2821d9b
#
_cell.length_a   1.000
_cell.length_b   1.000
_cell.length_c   1.000
_cell.angle_alpha   90.00
_cell.angle_beta   90.00
_cell.angle_gamma   90.00
#
_symmetry.space_group_name_H-M   'P 1'
#
loop_
_entity.id
_entity.type
_entity.pdbx_description
1 polymer ?
#
loop_
_entity_poly.entity_id
_entity_poly.type
_entity_poly.pdbx_seq_one_letter_code
_entity_poly.pdbx_strand_id
1 'polypeptide(L)'
;MKSLYWLGGRALVAVFSFIAVLGLLGGAAGAADAGKLQMLVKEGVGYYLADSKGMTLYIFTKDQGNKNSCTGDCLKNWPIFHAAKITSPAGSDQKEYGEFTRADGAKQSTFKGWPLYYFAGDKAPGDTKGQGVKQVWYIINPVVMKSCD
;
A
#
# COMPACT_ATOMS: atom_id res chain seq x y z
N MET A 1 59.91 67.77 1.23
CA MET A 1 59.67 67.66 2.68
C MET A 1 58.28 67.12 2.92
N LYS A 2 58.20 66.09 3.74
CA LYS A 2 57.02 65.61 4.46
C LYS A 2 56.08 64.76 3.60
N SER A 3 56.12 63.56 3.81
CA SER A 3 55.74 62.60 4.90
C SER A 3 54.40 61.94 4.60
N LEU A 4 54.55 60.71 4.18
CA LEU A 4 53.48 59.71 4.01
C LEU A 4 52.87 59.36 5.41
N TYR A 5 51.59 59.30 5.46
CA TYR A 5 50.92 58.43 6.44
C TYR A 5 50.08 57.40 5.71
N TRP A 6 50.51 56.17 5.86
CA TRP A 6 49.83 54.96 5.41
C TRP A 6 48.89 54.50 6.49
N LEU A 7 47.61 54.55 6.28
CA LEU A 7 46.61 53.98 7.17
C LEU A 7 45.99 52.76 6.51
N GLY A 8 46.42 51.63 7.03
CA GLY A 8 45.87 50.31 6.63
C GLY A 8 44.45 50.13 7.14
N GLY A 9 43.56 50.03 6.19
CA GLY A 9 42.19 49.56 6.46
C GLY A 9 42.13 48.04 6.32
N ARG A 10 42.00 47.36 7.46
CA ARG A 10 41.73 45.91 7.46
C ARG A 10 40.27 45.70 7.08
N ALA A 11 40.04 45.28 5.86
CA ALA A 11 38.75 44.82 5.43
C ALA A 11 38.42 43.47 6.14
N LEU A 12 37.49 43.52 7.05
CA LEU A 12 36.87 42.31 7.60
C LEU A 12 35.96 41.70 6.55
N VAL A 13 36.42 40.61 5.96
CA VAL A 13 35.55 39.75 5.11
C VAL A 13 34.64 38.96 6.05
N ALA A 14 33.40 39.39 6.18
CA ALA A 14 32.37 38.60 6.80
C ALA A 14 31.96 37.47 5.87
N VAL A 15 32.43 36.27 6.15
CA VAL A 15 31.98 35.04 5.49
C VAL A 15 30.62 34.72 6.04
N PHE A 16 29.55 35.10 5.34
CA PHE A 16 28.21 34.60 5.61
C PHE A 16 28.13 33.14 5.12
N SER A 17 28.32 32.23 6.05
CA SER A 17 27.95 30.81 5.82
C SER A 17 26.44 30.70 5.68
N PHE A 18 25.96 30.62 4.45
CA PHE A 18 24.60 30.18 4.16
C PHE A 18 24.53 28.68 4.47
N ILE A 19 24.09 28.33 5.64
CA ILE A 19 23.61 26.97 5.93
C ILE A 19 22.27 26.82 5.22
N ALA A 20 22.30 26.25 4.03
CA ALA A 20 21.09 25.77 3.37
C ALA A 20 20.56 24.57 4.19
N VAL A 21 19.63 24.84 5.09
CA VAL A 21 18.80 23.79 5.70
C VAL A 21 17.90 23.26 4.59
N LEU A 22 18.37 22.22 3.91
CA LEU A 22 17.57 21.44 3.00
C LEU A 22 16.56 20.66 3.86
N GLY A 23 15.43 21.26 4.17
CA GLY A 23 14.31 20.60 4.82
C GLY A 23 13.86 19.43 3.94
N LEU A 24 14.20 18.22 4.36
CA LEU A 24 13.53 17.02 3.87
C LEU A 24 12.05 17.11 4.30
N LEU A 25 11.24 17.72 3.45
CA LEU A 25 9.82 17.48 3.44
C LEU A 25 9.60 16.04 2.94
N GLY A 26 9.89 15.08 3.81
CA GLY A 26 9.43 13.72 3.65
C GLY A 26 7.92 13.73 3.70
N GLY A 27 7.29 13.96 2.56
CA GLY A 27 5.85 13.92 2.42
C GLY A 27 5.35 12.55 2.83
N ALA A 28 4.52 12.48 3.85
CA ALA A 28 3.69 11.34 4.21
C ALA A 28 2.58 11.12 3.16
N ALA A 29 2.93 11.12 1.87
CA ALA A 29 1.99 10.89 0.76
C ALA A 29 1.61 9.40 0.59
N GLY A 30 2.29 8.49 1.32
CA GLY A 30 2.07 7.06 1.13
C GLY A 30 0.90 6.46 1.91
N ALA A 31 0.46 7.08 3.01
CA ALA A 31 -0.55 6.49 3.89
C ALA A 31 -2.00 6.83 3.49
N ALA A 32 -2.23 7.97 2.87
CA ALA A 32 -3.59 8.41 2.47
C ALA A 32 -4.13 7.67 1.23
N ASP A 33 -3.25 7.11 0.42
CA ASP A 33 -3.60 6.49 -0.87
C ASP A 33 -3.68 4.96 -0.78
N ALA A 34 -3.09 4.35 0.24
CA ALA A 34 -3.05 2.89 0.40
C ALA A 34 -4.43 2.23 0.50
N GLY A 35 -5.44 2.97 0.97
CA GLY A 35 -6.80 2.47 1.12
C GLY A 35 -7.71 2.69 -0.10
N LYS A 36 -7.26 3.41 -1.12
CA LYS A 36 -8.04 3.59 -2.33
C LYS A 36 -7.90 2.35 -3.21
N LEU A 37 -8.97 1.60 -3.34
CA LEU A 37 -8.97 0.41 -4.17
C LEU A 37 -9.39 0.71 -5.61
N GLN A 38 -8.98 -0.15 -6.52
CA GLN A 38 -9.29 -0.09 -7.94
C GLN A 38 -9.93 -1.39 -8.41
N MET A 39 -10.90 -1.29 -9.29
CA MET A 39 -11.41 -2.43 -10.04
C MET A 39 -10.77 -2.40 -11.42
N LEU A 40 -9.89 -3.33 -11.69
CA LEU A 40 -9.16 -3.45 -12.93
C LEU A 40 -9.72 -4.61 -13.76
N VAL A 41 -9.41 -4.63 -15.04
CA VAL A 41 -9.78 -5.72 -15.97
C VAL A 41 -8.54 -6.23 -16.66
N LYS A 42 -8.44 -7.53 -16.81
CA LYS A 42 -7.36 -8.20 -17.55
C LYS A 42 -7.93 -9.28 -18.43
N GLU A 43 -7.48 -9.32 -19.68
CA GLU A 43 -7.86 -10.37 -20.63
C GLU A 43 -7.54 -11.76 -20.08
N GLY A 44 -8.46 -12.70 -20.23
CA GLY A 44 -8.35 -14.07 -19.73
C GLY A 44 -8.54 -14.21 -18.19
N VAL A 45 -8.61 -13.11 -17.46
CA VAL A 45 -8.79 -13.09 -15.98
C VAL A 45 -10.12 -12.46 -15.58
N GLY A 46 -10.55 -11.40 -16.29
CA GLY A 46 -11.75 -10.63 -15.99
C GLY A 46 -11.51 -9.47 -15.04
N TYR A 47 -12.55 -9.03 -14.35
CA TYR A 47 -12.46 -7.97 -13.33
C TYR A 47 -11.75 -8.48 -12.07
N TYR A 48 -10.91 -7.64 -11.50
CA TYR A 48 -10.25 -7.93 -10.23
C TYR A 48 -9.98 -6.69 -9.40
N LEU A 49 -9.87 -6.88 -8.09
CA LEU A 49 -9.59 -5.84 -7.12
C LEU A 49 -8.08 -5.64 -6.96
N ALA A 50 -7.64 -4.41 -6.95
CA ALA A 50 -6.27 -4.01 -6.71
C ALA A 50 -6.18 -2.82 -5.76
N ASP A 51 -5.03 -2.61 -5.14
CA ASP A 51 -4.74 -1.41 -4.36
C ASP A 51 -4.49 -0.18 -5.26
N SER A 52 -4.22 0.97 -4.66
CA SER A 52 -3.93 2.23 -5.36
C SER A 52 -2.71 2.20 -6.27
N LYS A 53 -1.81 1.24 -6.05
CA LYS A 53 -0.62 1.01 -6.86
C LYS A 53 -0.85 -0.01 -7.98
N GLY A 54 -2.06 -0.56 -8.09
CA GLY A 54 -2.40 -1.59 -9.06
C GLY A 54 -1.94 -3.00 -8.68
N MET A 55 -1.53 -3.21 -7.43
CA MET A 55 -1.17 -4.54 -6.93
C MET A 55 -2.43 -5.35 -6.64
N THR A 56 -2.50 -6.55 -7.19
CA THR A 56 -3.67 -7.42 -7.11
C THR A 56 -3.94 -7.91 -5.69
N LEU A 57 -5.21 -7.92 -5.32
CA LEU A 57 -5.68 -8.46 -4.05
C LEU A 57 -6.33 -9.83 -4.26
N TYR A 58 -6.09 -10.72 -3.30
CA TYR A 58 -6.50 -12.12 -3.32
C TYR A 58 -7.26 -12.52 -2.07
N ILE A 59 -8.04 -13.58 -2.20
CA ILE A 59 -8.65 -14.31 -1.09
C ILE A 59 -8.10 -15.72 -1.00
N PHE A 60 -8.22 -16.30 0.18
CA PHE A 60 -7.92 -17.69 0.47
C PHE A 60 -9.21 -18.45 0.76
N THR A 61 -9.57 -19.44 -0.06
CA THR A 61 -10.87 -20.14 0.07
C THR A 61 -11.00 -21.01 1.32
N LYS A 62 -9.91 -21.19 2.08
CA LYS A 62 -9.95 -21.86 3.38
C LYS A 62 -10.21 -20.92 4.55
N ASP A 63 -10.24 -19.59 4.29
CA ASP A 63 -10.68 -18.63 5.29
C ASP A 63 -12.21 -18.70 5.46
N GLN A 64 -12.68 -18.38 6.64
CA GLN A 64 -14.10 -18.39 6.95
C GLN A 64 -14.42 -17.16 7.81
N GLY A 65 -15.42 -16.38 7.41
CA GLY A 65 -16.01 -15.27 8.14
C GLY A 65 -15.10 -14.58 9.17
N ASN A 66 -14.29 -13.61 8.77
CA ASN A 66 -13.35 -12.89 9.65
C ASN A 66 -12.35 -13.79 10.41
N LYS A 67 -12.14 -15.02 9.95
CA LYS A 67 -11.09 -15.93 10.43
C LYS A 67 -10.09 -16.19 9.31
N ASN A 68 -8.83 -16.17 9.66
CA ASN A 68 -7.76 -16.43 8.72
C ASN A 68 -7.11 -17.80 8.98
N SER A 69 -6.95 -18.58 7.92
CA SER A 69 -6.25 -19.86 7.95
C SER A 69 -4.78 -19.74 7.47
N CYS A 70 -4.44 -18.64 6.81
CA CYS A 70 -3.08 -18.35 6.38
C CYS A 70 -2.28 -17.74 7.52
N THR A 71 -1.35 -18.50 8.12
CA THR A 71 -0.49 -18.11 9.24
C THR A 71 0.96 -18.55 9.01
N GLY A 72 1.90 -18.03 9.79
CA GLY A 72 3.31 -18.43 9.74
C GLY A 72 3.93 -18.30 8.35
N ASP A 73 4.49 -19.38 7.81
CA ASP A 73 5.13 -19.37 6.48
C ASP A 73 4.19 -19.05 5.32
N CYS A 74 2.89 -19.28 5.50
CA CYS A 74 1.91 -18.86 4.50
C CYS A 74 1.99 -17.36 4.24
N LEU A 75 2.15 -16.54 5.28
CA LEU A 75 2.21 -15.08 5.17
C LEU A 75 3.46 -14.57 4.45
N LYS A 76 4.52 -15.37 4.33
CA LYS A 76 5.70 -15.00 3.53
C LYS A 76 5.37 -14.94 2.04
N ASN A 77 4.50 -15.84 1.58
CA ASN A 77 4.03 -15.89 0.20
C ASN A 77 2.77 -15.05 -0.03
N TRP A 78 1.96 -14.88 1.01
CA TRP A 78 0.68 -14.18 0.98
C TRP A 78 0.61 -13.12 2.08
N PRO A 79 1.33 -12.00 1.91
CA PRO A 79 1.26 -10.90 2.86
C PRO A 79 -0.16 -10.36 3.00
N ILE A 80 -0.54 -9.99 4.23
CA ILE A 80 -1.86 -9.41 4.47
C ILE A 80 -1.98 -8.03 3.81
N PHE A 81 -3.19 -7.71 3.33
CA PHE A 81 -3.55 -6.35 2.99
C PHE A 81 -4.28 -5.71 4.17
N HIS A 82 -3.83 -4.53 4.56
CA HIS A 82 -4.52 -3.69 5.55
C HIS A 82 -4.46 -2.22 5.14
N ALA A 83 -5.60 -1.55 5.23
CA ALA A 83 -5.71 -0.10 5.14
C ALA A 83 -6.68 0.39 6.22
N ALA A 84 -6.26 1.37 7.02
CA ALA A 84 -7.06 1.91 8.12
C ALA A 84 -8.39 2.51 7.65
N LYS A 85 -8.46 2.95 6.42
CA LYS A 85 -9.68 3.41 5.75
C LYS A 85 -9.64 2.97 4.30
N ILE A 86 -10.63 2.19 3.90
CA ILE A 86 -10.81 1.80 2.50
C ILE A 86 -11.73 2.79 1.80
N THR A 87 -11.38 3.13 0.56
CA THR A 87 -12.27 3.79 -0.39
C THR A 87 -12.57 2.78 -1.50
N SER A 88 -13.85 2.37 -1.59
CA SER A 88 -14.30 1.40 -2.58
C SER A 88 -14.13 1.94 -4.01
N PRO A 89 -13.82 1.08 -4.97
CA PRO A 89 -13.83 1.46 -6.38
C PRO A 89 -15.25 1.70 -6.88
N ALA A 90 -15.37 2.43 -7.99
CA ALA A 90 -16.66 2.59 -8.66
C ALA A 90 -17.27 1.23 -9.02
N GLY A 91 -18.55 1.05 -8.76
CA GLY A 91 -19.28 -0.21 -9.01
C GLY A 91 -19.20 -1.24 -7.88
N SER A 92 -18.63 -0.88 -6.72
CA SER A 92 -18.62 -1.71 -5.51
C SER A 92 -19.15 -0.91 -4.32
N ASP A 93 -19.95 -1.55 -3.45
CA ASP A 93 -20.51 -0.89 -2.27
C ASP A 93 -19.46 -0.76 -1.17
N GLN A 94 -19.34 0.44 -0.60
CA GLN A 94 -18.43 0.73 0.51
C GLN A 94 -18.69 -0.18 1.74
N LYS A 95 -19.92 -0.62 1.94
CA LYS A 95 -20.33 -1.50 3.06
C LYS A 95 -19.79 -2.93 2.94
N GLU A 96 -19.32 -3.32 1.77
CA GLU A 96 -18.74 -4.64 1.53
C GLU A 96 -17.31 -4.76 2.06
N TYR A 97 -16.69 -3.63 2.43
CA TYR A 97 -15.34 -3.58 2.97
C TYR A 97 -15.36 -3.43 4.48
N GLY A 98 -14.51 -4.18 5.14
CA GLY A 98 -14.39 -4.20 6.58
C GLY A 98 -12.96 -4.45 7.05
N GLU A 99 -12.83 -4.67 8.33
CA GLU A 99 -11.57 -4.97 9.02
C GLU A 99 -11.82 -5.96 10.15
N PHE A 100 -10.87 -6.83 10.44
CA PHE A 100 -10.86 -7.63 11.66
C PHE A 100 -9.45 -7.71 12.24
N THR A 101 -9.37 -8.09 13.52
CA THR A 101 -8.11 -8.34 14.19
C THR A 101 -7.81 -9.83 14.16
N ARG A 102 -6.68 -10.20 13.60
CA ARG A 102 -6.18 -11.57 13.54
C ARG A 102 -5.77 -12.08 14.92
N ALA A 103 -5.63 -13.39 15.07
CA ALA A 103 -5.17 -13.99 16.33
C ALA A 103 -3.75 -13.54 16.75
N ASP A 104 -2.91 -13.14 15.80
CA ASP A 104 -1.57 -12.57 16.03
C ASP A 104 -1.59 -11.07 16.38
N GLY A 105 -2.78 -10.45 16.50
CA GLY A 105 -2.98 -9.05 16.83
C GLY A 105 -2.89 -8.10 15.63
N ALA A 106 -2.49 -8.56 14.46
CA ALA A 106 -2.44 -7.73 13.26
C ALA A 106 -3.87 -7.42 12.75
N LYS A 107 -4.06 -6.22 12.22
CA LYS A 107 -5.29 -5.86 11.53
C LYS A 107 -5.22 -6.27 10.07
N GLN A 108 -6.32 -6.77 9.53
CA GLN A 108 -6.44 -7.16 8.14
C GLN A 108 -7.76 -6.67 7.56
N SER A 109 -7.71 -6.08 6.39
CA SER A 109 -8.90 -5.64 5.65
C SER A 109 -9.64 -6.82 5.05
N THR A 110 -10.97 -6.65 4.87
CA THR A 110 -11.84 -7.66 4.26
C THR A 110 -12.67 -7.07 3.14
N PHE A 111 -13.10 -7.95 2.23
CA PHE A 111 -14.14 -7.69 1.24
C PHE A 111 -15.23 -8.76 1.36
N LYS A 112 -16.49 -8.38 1.63
CA LYS A 112 -17.60 -9.31 1.88
C LYS A 112 -17.26 -10.39 2.92
N GLY A 113 -16.50 -10.03 3.96
CA GLY A 113 -16.02 -10.95 4.99
C GLY A 113 -14.76 -11.75 4.63
N TRP A 114 -14.31 -11.75 3.38
CA TRP A 114 -13.09 -12.42 2.97
C TRP A 114 -11.84 -11.61 3.33
N PRO A 115 -10.89 -12.16 4.11
CA PRO A 115 -9.58 -11.56 4.36
C PRO A 115 -8.82 -11.29 3.06
N LEU A 116 -8.18 -10.13 2.97
CA LEU A 116 -7.47 -9.68 1.77
C LEU A 116 -5.98 -9.89 1.89
N TYR A 117 -5.36 -10.41 0.83
CA TYR A 117 -3.93 -10.70 0.75
C TYR A 117 -3.30 -10.17 -0.52
N TYR A 118 -2.00 -9.94 -0.46
CA TYR A 118 -1.14 -9.86 -1.63
C TYR A 118 -0.57 -11.22 -1.99
N PHE A 119 0.05 -11.33 -3.17
CA PHE A 119 0.88 -12.46 -3.54
C PHE A 119 2.33 -12.00 -3.72
N ALA A 120 3.27 -12.63 -3.01
CA ALA A 120 4.69 -12.29 -3.09
C ALA A 120 5.31 -12.52 -4.48
N GLY A 121 4.66 -13.35 -5.30
CA GLY A 121 5.05 -13.59 -6.69
C GLY A 121 4.68 -12.47 -7.67
N ASP A 122 3.75 -11.59 -7.31
CA ASP A 122 3.41 -10.41 -8.10
C ASP A 122 4.47 -9.33 -7.87
N LYS A 123 5.11 -8.87 -8.95
CA LYS A 123 6.24 -7.94 -8.88
C LYS A 123 5.91 -6.57 -9.50
N ALA A 124 4.85 -6.49 -10.26
CA ALA A 124 4.44 -5.28 -10.96
C ALA A 124 2.92 -5.07 -10.89
N PRO A 125 2.44 -3.82 -10.98
CA PRO A 125 1.02 -3.53 -11.16
C PRO A 125 0.43 -4.36 -12.30
N GLY A 126 -0.75 -4.93 -12.06
CA GLY A 126 -1.42 -5.79 -13.03
C GLY A 126 -0.94 -7.24 -13.09
N ASP A 127 0.06 -7.62 -12.30
CA ASP A 127 0.39 -9.04 -12.10
C ASP A 127 -0.78 -9.75 -11.41
N THR A 128 -1.13 -10.94 -11.88
CA THR A 128 -2.21 -11.78 -11.32
C THR A 128 -1.74 -13.23 -11.19
N LYS A 129 -0.46 -13.43 -10.86
CA LYS A 129 0.21 -14.74 -10.81
C LYS A 129 -0.28 -15.62 -9.66
N GLY A 130 -0.96 -15.03 -8.68
CA GLY A 130 -1.60 -15.75 -7.58
C GLY A 130 -2.92 -16.42 -7.95
N GLN A 131 -3.50 -16.10 -9.11
CA GLN A 131 -4.78 -16.65 -9.53
C GLN A 131 -4.70 -18.18 -9.70
N GLY A 132 -5.55 -18.91 -8.97
CA GLY A 132 -5.66 -20.35 -9.04
C GLY A 132 -4.54 -21.13 -8.34
N VAL A 133 -3.62 -20.45 -7.64
CA VAL A 133 -2.53 -21.13 -6.92
C VAL A 133 -3.09 -22.15 -5.94
N LYS A 134 -2.62 -23.40 -6.08
CA LYS A 134 -3.07 -24.58 -5.29
C LYS A 134 -4.59 -24.77 -5.31
N GLN A 135 -5.31 -24.16 -6.23
CA GLN A 135 -6.78 -24.19 -6.34
C GLN A 135 -7.50 -23.67 -5.06
N VAL A 136 -6.85 -22.80 -4.31
CA VAL A 136 -7.38 -22.19 -3.08
C VAL A 136 -7.16 -20.69 -2.98
N TRP A 137 -6.36 -20.12 -3.90
CA TRP A 137 -6.09 -18.67 -3.95
C TRP A 137 -6.72 -18.08 -5.21
N TYR A 138 -7.49 -17.03 -5.06
CA TYR A 138 -8.19 -16.42 -6.18
C TYR A 138 -8.20 -14.91 -6.08
N ILE A 139 -8.19 -14.26 -7.25
CA ILE A 139 -8.47 -12.83 -7.35
C ILE A 139 -9.89 -12.55 -6.85
N ILE A 140 -10.11 -11.31 -6.47
CA ILE A 140 -11.42 -10.83 -6.06
C ILE A 140 -12.11 -10.19 -7.27
N ASN A 141 -13.20 -10.78 -7.73
CA ASN A 141 -14.09 -10.13 -8.68
C ASN A 141 -15.28 -9.53 -7.92
N PRO A 142 -15.31 -8.19 -7.69
CA PRO A 142 -16.33 -7.55 -6.88
C PRO A 142 -17.76 -7.73 -7.41
N VAL A 143 -17.91 -7.96 -8.72
CA VAL A 143 -19.21 -8.04 -9.38
C VAL A 143 -19.94 -9.36 -9.09
N VAL A 144 -19.19 -10.46 -8.98
CA VAL A 144 -19.79 -11.81 -8.89
C VAL A 144 -19.48 -12.54 -7.59
N MET A 145 -18.60 -12.00 -6.76
CA MET A 145 -18.16 -12.67 -5.54
C MET A 145 -19.25 -12.67 -4.46
N LYS A 146 -19.50 -13.85 -3.88
CA LYS A 146 -20.41 -14.03 -2.74
C LYS A 146 -19.70 -13.71 -1.41
N SER A 147 -20.52 -13.48 -0.36
CA SER A 147 -20.00 -13.30 1.00
C SER A 147 -19.27 -14.55 1.50
N CYS A 148 -18.35 -14.35 2.44
CA CYS A 148 -17.71 -15.39 3.21
C CYS A 148 -18.57 -15.65 4.45
N ASP A 149 -19.44 -16.65 4.36
CA ASP A 149 -20.33 -17.06 5.46
C ASP A 149 -19.64 -18.07 6.38
#